data_57fe582b5aa8524c61bcd97c8841d7ef
#
_entry.id   57fe582b5aa8524c61bcd97c8841d7ef
#
_cell.length_a   1.000
_cell.length_b   1.000
_cell.length_c   1.000
_cell.angle_alpha   90.00
_cell.angle_beta   90.00
_cell.angle_gamma   90.00
#
_symmetry.space_group_name_H-M   'P 1'
#
loop_
_entity.id
_entity.type
_entity.pdbx_description
1 polymer ?
#
loop_
_entity_poly.entity_id
_entity_poly.type
_entity_poly.pdbx_seq_one_letter_code
_entity_poly.pdbx_strand_id
1 'polypeptide(L)'
;MLAWQALAYGVDGNPGDTISKLVLKDDVPIPVAKDGQVVIKVEICAINPIDWKLFSGGFDGMFPLTFPYTPCFDISGTVSAVGAGVTALAVGDEVCVDLGLVETCGAGKPLGPCGGLAQYAVALAETVSKRGTLTAEIAAGLPLAGLTAYQALFTGCATSFAGTPLGQLTSGQKLLILGGSTAVGQYAIQLAKNAGVSVTVTCSAATMADGTSKADYLKQLGANETICYKEVDWATVLAGRDFDQILDAVGSEEDWAKAPGVLKAGGDYVTIANFTTQPSADDKVKFKVFLLKTMASDLDVLVGMVEKGVLKVPIDHVYDFKDAPAALAKSFELANMGKLLVKVPQ
;
A
#
# COMPACT_ATOMS: atom_id res chain seq x y z
N MET A 1 -16.05 18.48 12.18
CA MET A 1 -15.97 17.85 10.86
C MET A 1 -16.52 16.43 10.91
N LEU A 2 -17.00 15.93 9.76
CA LEU A 2 -17.35 14.52 9.61
C LEU A 2 -16.08 13.65 9.61
N ALA A 3 -16.13 12.53 10.35
CA ALA A 3 -15.09 11.51 10.34
C ALA A 3 -15.66 10.14 10.76
N TRP A 4 -15.16 9.07 10.17
CA TRP A 4 -15.33 7.73 10.68
C TRP A 4 -14.27 7.42 11.73
N GLN A 5 -14.71 7.01 12.92
CA GLN A 5 -13.81 6.72 14.04
C GLN A 5 -14.06 5.33 14.60
N ALA A 6 -12.98 4.53 14.72
CA ALA A 6 -13.01 3.35 15.56
C ALA A 6 -12.91 3.78 17.04
N LEU A 7 -13.78 3.23 17.88
CA LEU A 7 -13.86 3.57 19.31
C LEU A 7 -13.13 2.58 20.21
N ALA A 8 -12.74 1.44 19.67
CA ALA A 8 -12.02 0.37 20.35
C ALA A 8 -11.39 -0.55 19.32
N TYR A 9 -10.53 -1.45 19.76
CA TYR A 9 -10.10 -2.58 18.93
C TYR A 9 -11.29 -3.51 18.65
N GLY A 10 -11.28 -4.09 17.45
CA GLY A 10 -12.10 -5.25 17.11
C GLY A 10 -11.41 -6.55 17.49
N VAL A 11 -11.92 -7.65 16.96
CA VAL A 11 -11.34 -8.98 17.09
C VAL A 11 -10.63 -9.33 15.78
N ASP A 12 -9.33 -9.58 15.84
CA ASP A 12 -8.53 -9.96 14.68
C ASP A 12 -9.10 -11.20 14.00
N GLY A 13 -9.11 -11.20 12.67
CA GLY A 13 -9.74 -12.26 11.87
C GLY A 13 -11.28 -12.21 11.83
N ASN A 14 -11.93 -11.25 12.53
CA ASN A 14 -13.39 -11.09 12.52
C ASN A 14 -13.81 -9.75 11.90
N PRO A 15 -14.12 -9.71 10.56
CA PRO A 15 -14.48 -8.47 9.87
C PRO A 15 -15.74 -7.81 10.45
N GLY A 16 -16.75 -8.59 10.81
CA GLY A 16 -18.01 -8.07 11.34
C GLY A 16 -17.82 -7.35 12.68
N ASP A 17 -17.06 -7.95 13.59
CA ASP A 17 -16.73 -7.31 14.87
C ASP A 17 -15.87 -6.06 14.66
N THR A 18 -14.80 -6.17 13.86
CA THR A 18 -13.88 -5.05 13.59
C THR A 18 -14.62 -3.85 12.99
N ILE A 19 -15.41 -4.05 11.94
CA ILE A 19 -16.17 -2.98 11.28
C ILE A 19 -17.23 -2.38 12.20
N SER A 20 -17.80 -3.16 13.11
CA SER A 20 -18.78 -2.67 14.10
C SER A 20 -18.24 -1.62 15.07
N LYS A 21 -16.90 -1.50 15.20
CA LYS A 21 -16.27 -0.47 16.04
C LYS A 21 -16.28 0.93 15.39
N LEU A 22 -16.57 1.01 14.08
CA LEU A 22 -16.62 2.28 13.36
C LEU A 22 -17.91 3.03 13.62
N VAL A 23 -17.79 4.30 13.95
CA VAL A 23 -18.90 5.22 14.16
C VAL A 23 -18.66 6.49 13.35
N LEU A 24 -19.67 6.92 12.60
CA LEU A 24 -19.64 8.21 11.93
C LEU A 24 -19.91 9.31 12.95
N LYS A 25 -19.00 10.27 13.07
CA LYS A 25 -19.09 11.46 13.93
C LYS A 25 -19.14 12.71 13.06
N ASP A 26 -19.89 13.72 13.51
CA ASP A 26 -20.00 15.03 12.84
C ASP A 26 -19.38 16.18 13.66
N ASP A 27 -19.00 15.90 14.89
CA ASP A 27 -18.49 16.85 15.88
C ASP A 27 -16.95 16.75 16.09
N VAL A 28 -16.21 16.01 15.24
CA VAL A 28 -14.77 15.85 15.37
C VAL A 28 -14.06 17.20 15.12
N PRO A 29 -13.15 17.65 16.00
CA PRO A 29 -12.40 18.87 15.78
C PRO A 29 -11.60 18.84 14.47
N ILE A 30 -11.56 19.97 13.75
CA ILE A 30 -10.63 20.11 12.60
C ILE A 30 -9.22 20.20 13.15
N PRO A 31 -8.24 19.39 12.63
CA PRO A 31 -6.88 19.44 13.11
C PRO A 31 -6.21 20.78 12.78
N VAL A 32 -5.20 21.15 13.58
CA VAL A 32 -4.39 22.34 13.37
C VAL A 32 -2.99 21.93 12.96
N ALA A 33 -2.48 22.56 11.90
CA ALA A 33 -1.09 22.33 11.46
C ALA A 33 -0.09 22.82 12.50
N LYS A 34 0.80 21.96 12.94
CA LYS A 34 1.98 22.32 13.73
C LYS A 34 3.15 22.66 12.82
N ASP A 35 4.29 23.01 13.39
CA ASP A 35 5.53 23.27 12.65
C ASP A 35 5.88 22.08 11.75
N GLY A 36 6.17 22.35 10.47
CA GLY A 36 6.46 21.32 9.47
C GLY A 36 5.26 20.51 8.97
N GLN A 37 4.03 20.81 9.40
CA GLN A 37 2.82 20.11 9.00
C GLN A 37 1.93 20.94 8.08
N VAL A 38 1.08 20.23 7.35
CA VAL A 38 -0.04 20.80 6.59
C VAL A 38 -1.36 20.14 7.00
N VAL A 39 -2.46 20.88 6.93
CA VAL A 39 -3.81 20.33 6.99
C VAL A 39 -4.34 20.23 5.57
N ILE A 40 -4.85 19.08 5.22
CA ILE A 40 -5.42 18.78 3.90
C ILE A 40 -6.93 18.61 4.06
N LYS A 41 -7.71 19.39 3.27
CA LYS A 41 -9.13 19.11 3.07
C LYS A 41 -9.24 17.94 2.12
N VAL A 42 -9.68 16.79 2.64
CA VAL A 42 -9.70 15.53 1.93
C VAL A 42 -10.83 15.49 0.90
N GLU A 43 -10.53 15.14 -0.33
CA GLU A 43 -11.51 14.92 -1.39
C GLU A 43 -11.80 13.42 -1.57
N ILE A 44 -10.75 12.62 -1.64
CA ILE A 44 -10.79 11.17 -1.79
C ILE A 44 -9.80 10.54 -0.82
N CYS A 45 -10.19 9.47 -0.17
CA CYS A 45 -9.27 8.56 0.51
C CYS A 45 -9.31 7.16 -0.11
N ALA A 46 -8.22 6.38 0.04
CA ALA A 46 -8.11 5.07 -0.57
C ALA A 46 -7.72 4.02 0.45
N ILE A 47 -8.52 2.98 0.54
CA ILE A 47 -8.40 1.91 1.54
C ILE A 47 -7.22 0.98 1.22
N ASN A 48 -6.49 0.62 2.26
CA ASN A 48 -5.43 -0.37 2.27
C ASN A 48 -5.69 -1.43 3.35
N PRO A 49 -5.14 -2.65 3.22
CA PRO A 49 -5.31 -3.68 4.27
C PRO A 49 -4.82 -3.23 5.65
N ILE A 50 -3.79 -2.39 5.74
CA ILE A 50 -3.29 -1.90 7.02
C ILE A 50 -4.33 -1.06 7.78
N ASP A 51 -5.23 -0.36 7.09
CA ASP A 51 -6.22 0.50 7.70
C ASP A 51 -7.13 -0.24 8.67
N TRP A 52 -7.61 -1.44 8.26
CA TRP A 52 -8.44 -2.27 9.13
C TRP A 52 -7.61 -3.18 10.05
N LYS A 53 -6.44 -3.64 9.62
CA LYS A 53 -5.55 -4.48 10.43
C LYS A 53 -5.13 -3.79 11.73
N LEU A 54 -4.95 -2.49 11.73
CA LEU A 54 -4.58 -1.74 12.91
C LEU A 54 -5.67 -1.79 13.98
N PHE A 55 -6.91 -1.47 13.63
CA PHE A 55 -7.98 -1.47 14.62
C PHE A 55 -8.69 -2.82 14.78
N SER A 56 -8.29 -3.87 14.03
CA SER A 56 -8.68 -5.24 14.36
C SER A 56 -7.99 -5.77 15.63
N GLY A 57 -6.87 -5.15 16.04
CA GLY A 57 -6.10 -5.58 17.20
C GLY A 57 -4.93 -6.52 16.90
N GLY A 58 -4.82 -7.05 15.66
CA GLY A 58 -3.73 -7.96 15.29
C GLY A 58 -2.33 -7.32 15.28
N PHE A 59 -2.26 -6.00 15.32
CA PHE A 59 -1.01 -5.23 15.31
C PHE A 59 -0.81 -4.35 16.55
N ASP A 60 -1.62 -4.50 17.60
CA ASP A 60 -1.59 -3.65 18.79
C ASP A 60 -0.24 -3.69 19.54
N GLY A 61 0.44 -4.82 19.54
CA GLY A 61 1.77 -4.97 20.12
C GLY A 61 2.88 -4.25 19.35
N MET A 62 2.68 -3.98 18.06
CA MET A 62 3.67 -3.31 17.21
C MET A 62 3.31 -1.84 16.95
N PHE A 63 2.04 -1.57 16.72
CA PHE A 63 1.49 -0.25 16.41
C PHE A 63 0.25 0.02 17.27
N PRO A 64 0.42 0.35 18.56
CA PRO A 64 -0.70 0.62 19.44
C PRO A 64 -1.49 1.84 18.98
N LEU A 65 -2.83 1.80 19.11
CA LEU A 65 -3.71 2.91 18.76
C LEU A 65 -4.13 3.71 19.99
N THR A 66 -4.36 5.00 19.77
CA THR A 66 -5.12 5.86 20.70
C THR A 66 -6.52 6.04 20.14
N PHE A 67 -7.53 5.66 20.92
CA PHE A 67 -8.93 5.84 20.55
C PHE A 67 -9.50 7.17 21.06
N PRO A 68 -10.44 7.80 20.32
CA PRO A 68 -10.97 7.35 19.02
C PRO A 68 -9.93 7.46 17.91
N TYR A 69 -9.90 6.48 17.00
CA TYR A 69 -8.94 6.38 15.90
C TYR A 69 -9.67 6.55 14.55
N THR A 70 -9.19 7.45 13.70
CA THR A 70 -9.67 7.63 12.33
C THR A 70 -8.77 6.83 11.39
N PRO A 71 -9.28 5.81 10.67
CA PRO A 71 -8.47 5.00 9.75
C PRO A 71 -8.23 5.69 8.41
N CYS A 72 -7.48 5.02 7.55
CA CYS A 72 -7.09 5.37 6.19
C CYS A 72 -5.87 6.28 6.08
N PHE A 73 -4.84 5.76 5.40
CA PHE A 73 -3.58 6.47 5.20
C PHE A 73 -3.51 7.22 3.88
N ASP A 74 -4.03 6.65 2.80
CA ASP A 74 -3.97 7.27 1.47
C ASP A 74 -5.04 8.32 1.28
N ILE A 75 -4.63 9.54 0.97
CA ILE A 75 -5.56 10.65 0.65
C ILE A 75 -5.10 11.45 -0.56
N SER A 76 -6.06 12.08 -1.21
CA SER A 76 -5.87 13.24 -2.08
C SER A 76 -6.85 14.34 -1.70
N GLY A 77 -6.43 15.58 -1.82
CA GLY A 77 -7.24 16.74 -1.48
C GLY A 77 -6.48 18.04 -1.71
N THR A 78 -6.95 19.09 -1.04
CA THR A 78 -6.40 20.44 -1.16
C THR A 78 -5.83 20.91 0.18
N VAL A 79 -4.63 21.47 0.18
CA VAL A 79 -4.02 22.08 1.38
C VAL A 79 -4.90 23.22 1.88
N SER A 80 -5.39 23.12 3.11
CA SER A 80 -6.26 24.12 3.75
C SER A 80 -5.53 24.99 4.78
N ALA A 81 -4.43 24.49 5.35
CA ALA A 81 -3.58 25.24 6.26
C ALA A 81 -2.14 24.73 6.20
N VAL A 82 -1.18 25.61 6.47
CA VAL A 82 0.25 25.30 6.56
C VAL A 82 0.79 25.75 7.91
N GLY A 83 1.62 24.89 8.52
CA GLY A 83 2.33 25.18 9.77
C GLY A 83 3.60 25.97 9.54
N ALA A 84 4.21 26.45 10.62
CA ALA A 84 5.47 27.16 10.53
C ALA A 84 6.58 26.32 9.90
N GLY A 85 7.48 26.95 9.14
CA GLY A 85 8.61 26.32 8.48
C GLY A 85 8.27 25.56 7.17
N VAL A 86 7.01 25.44 6.80
CA VAL A 86 6.61 24.85 5.50
C VAL A 86 6.79 25.88 4.39
N THR A 87 7.63 25.55 3.42
CA THR A 87 7.93 26.45 2.28
C THR A 87 7.63 25.83 0.91
N ALA A 88 7.52 24.49 0.84
CA ALA A 88 7.30 23.77 -0.42
C ALA A 88 5.82 23.68 -0.82
N LEU A 89 4.90 23.90 0.13
CA LEU A 89 3.46 23.80 -0.06
C LEU A 89 2.77 25.08 0.38
N ALA A 90 1.66 25.43 -0.28
CA ALA A 90 0.81 26.58 0.02
C ALA A 90 -0.65 26.16 0.12
N VAL A 91 -1.46 26.96 0.81
CA VAL A 91 -2.92 26.82 0.82
C VAL A 91 -3.45 26.89 -0.62
N GLY A 92 -4.28 25.92 -0.98
CA GLY A 92 -4.82 25.76 -2.33
C GLY A 92 -4.06 24.77 -3.20
N ASP A 93 -2.87 24.30 -2.79
CA ASP A 93 -2.16 23.23 -3.52
C ASP A 93 -2.97 21.94 -3.49
N GLU A 94 -3.17 21.33 -4.66
CA GLU A 94 -3.78 20.01 -4.82
C GLU A 94 -2.73 18.92 -4.64
N VAL A 95 -2.97 17.99 -3.71
CA VAL A 95 -1.94 17.07 -3.21
C VAL A 95 -2.45 15.65 -3.06
N CYS A 96 -1.49 14.71 -2.95
CA CYS A 96 -1.71 13.35 -2.47
C CYS A 96 -0.60 12.95 -1.49
N VAL A 97 -0.93 12.02 -0.60
CA VAL A 97 -0.01 11.56 0.45
C VAL A 97 -0.46 10.22 1.02
N ASP A 98 0.50 9.40 1.43
CA ASP A 98 0.34 8.41 2.49
C ASP A 98 0.63 9.10 3.82
N LEU A 99 -0.33 9.13 4.73
CA LEU A 99 -0.20 9.80 6.03
C LEU A 99 0.85 9.15 6.95
N GLY A 100 1.30 7.95 6.61
CA GLY A 100 2.39 7.24 7.28
C GLY A 100 2.04 6.69 8.66
N LEU A 101 2.57 5.51 8.98
CA LEU A 101 2.40 4.89 10.30
C LEU A 101 3.18 5.62 11.41
N VAL A 102 4.37 6.09 11.09
CA VAL A 102 5.33 6.60 12.07
C VAL A 102 5.54 8.11 11.91
N GLU A 103 5.47 8.59 10.70
CA GLU A 103 5.83 9.96 10.32
C GLU A 103 4.87 10.98 10.95
N THR A 104 3.57 10.70 10.95
CA THR A 104 2.56 11.64 11.45
C THR A 104 2.49 11.70 12.98
N CYS A 105 2.78 10.61 13.68
CA CYS A 105 2.67 10.51 15.14
C CYS A 105 4.03 10.51 15.86
N GLY A 106 5.12 10.25 15.12
CA GLY A 106 6.47 10.08 15.65
C GLY A 106 6.75 8.65 16.17
N ALA A 107 7.99 8.19 15.97
CA ALA A 107 8.41 6.85 16.35
C ALA A 107 8.13 6.54 17.84
N GLY A 108 7.54 5.39 18.11
CA GLY A 108 7.24 4.92 19.46
C GLY A 108 6.06 5.59 20.15
N LYS A 109 5.29 6.42 19.45
CA LYS A 109 4.02 6.97 19.95
C LYS A 109 2.84 6.21 19.38
N PRO A 110 1.74 6.06 20.15
CA PRO A 110 0.50 5.50 19.62
C PRO A 110 -0.01 6.31 18.44
N LEU A 111 -0.53 5.61 17.43
CA LEU A 111 -1.17 6.27 16.29
C LEU A 111 -2.41 7.03 16.75
N GLY A 112 -2.46 8.30 16.42
CA GLY A 112 -3.53 9.22 16.85
C GLY A 112 -4.72 9.28 15.87
N PRO A 113 -5.67 10.19 16.10
CA PRO A 113 -6.93 10.29 15.36
C PRO A 113 -6.79 10.94 13.96
N CYS A 114 -5.70 10.70 13.22
CA CYS A 114 -5.30 11.53 12.09
C CYS A 114 -5.51 10.90 10.70
N GLY A 115 -6.35 9.87 10.55
CA GLY A 115 -6.55 9.19 9.26
C GLY A 115 -7.44 9.94 8.26
N GLY A 116 -7.43 9.46 7.02
CA GLY A 116 -8.07 10.08 5.87
C GLY A 116 -9.58 9.84 5.73
N LEU A 117 -10.18 8.93 6.52
CA LEU A 117 -11.64 8.79 6.58
C LEU A 117 -12.29 9.95 7.38
N ALA A 118 -11.91 11.17 7.04
CA ALA A 118 -12.37 12.42 7.62
C ALA A 118 -12.31 13.54 6.57
N GLN A 119 -13.06 14.63 6.81
CA GLN A 119 -13.03 15.80 5.92
C GLN A 119 -11.67 16.54 5.93
N TYR A 120 -10.91 16.42 7.00
CA TYR A 120 -9.57 17.02 7.12
C TYR A 120 -8.62 16.04 7.77
N ALA A 121 -7.39 16.01 7.26
CA ALA A 121 -6.28 15.25 7.80
C ALA A 121 -5.04 16.12 7.94
N VAL A 122 -4.12 15.74 8.83
CA VAL A 122 -2.82 16.40 8.99
C VAL A 122 -1.72 15.49 8.45
N ALA A 123 -0.75 16.08 7.75
CA ALA A 123 0.42 15.37 7.23
C ALA A 123 1.70 16.18 7.51
N LEU A 124 2.86 15.49 7.55
CA LEU A 124 4.14 16.16 7.46
C LEU A 124 4.33 16.71 6.03
N ALA A 125 4.70 17.97 5.90
CA ALA A 125 4.84 18.60 4.60
C ALA A 125 5.88 17.90 3.69
N GLU A 126 6.92 17.31 4.29
CA GLU A 126 7.98 16.60 3.59
C GLU A 126 7.54 15.25 2.98
N THR A 127 6.36 14.73 3.37
CA THR A 127 5.80 13.49 2.82
C THR A 127 4.75 13.72 1.75
N VAL A 128 4.32 14.97 1.57
CA VAL A 128 3.21 15.35 0.67
C VAL A 128 3.72 15.68 -0.72
N SER A 129 3.13 15.06 -1.74
CA SER A 129 3.38 15.34 -3.15
C SER A 129 2.24 16.16 -3.76
N LYS A 130 2.56 17.09 -4.66
CA LYS A 130 1.54 17.72 -5.50
C LYS A 130 1.02 16.70 -6.50
N ARG A 131 -0.31 16.60 -6.64
CA ARG A 131 -0.92 15.60 -7.54
C ARG A 131 -0.80 15.93 -9.04
N GLY A 132 -0.25 17.11 -9.37
CA GLY A 132 -0.08 17.56 -10.74
C GLY A 132 -1.41 17.65 -11.49
N THR A 133 -1.47 17.03 -12.66
CA THR A 133 -2.69 16.99 -13.50
C THR A 133 -3.64 15.83 -13.18
N LEU A 134 -3.32 15.02 -12.16
CA LEU A 134 -4.12 13.85 -11.81
C LEU A 134 -5.45 14.26 -11.13
N THR A 135 -6.52 13.51 -11.43
CA THR A 135 -7.75 13.66 -10.65
C THR A 135 -7.54 13.19 -9.20
N ALA A 136 -8.40 13.62 -8.28
CA ALA A 136 -8.29 13.23 -6.88
C ALA A 136 -8.36 11.71 -6.69
N GLU A 137 -9.21 11.02 -7.47
CA GLU A 137 -9.35 9.55 -7.44
C GLU A 137 -8.04 8.85 -7.84
N ILE A 138 -7.44 9.28 -8.95
CA ILE A 138 -6.17 8.71 -9.43
C ILE A 138 -5.08 8.96 -8.40
N ALA A 139 -4.97 10.20 -7.92
CA ALA A 139 -3.95 10.61 -6.97
C ALA A 139 -4.08 9.89 -5.61
N ALA A 140 -5.30 9.70 -5.08
CA ALA A 140 -5.52 8.98 -3.83
C ALA A 140 -5.18 7.49 -3.91
N GLY A 141 -5.36 6.86 -5.09
CA GLY A 141 -5.06 5.44 -5.27
C GLY A 141 -3.57 5.09 -5.30
N LEU A 142 -2.71 6.09 -5.45
CA LEU A 142 -1.29 5.90 -5.75
C LEU A 142 -0.38 5.69 -4.52
N PRO A 143 -0.47 6.44 -3.38
CA PRO A 143 0.62 6.57 -2.45
C PRO A 143 1.09 5.25 -1.82
N LEU A 144 0.39 4.67 -0.86
CA LEU A 144 0.88 3.53 -0.07
C LEU A 144 1.27 2.33 -0.94
N ALA A 145 0.38 1.89 -1.83
CA ALA A 145 0.63 0.70 -2.64
C ALA A 145 1.68 0.96 -3.74
N GLY A 146 1.66 2.14 -4.36
CA GLY A 146 2.64 2.56 -5.35
C GLY A 146 4.05 2.72 -4.75
N LEU A 147 4.16 3.43 -3.61
CA LEU A 147 5.42 3.57 -2.88
C LEU A 147 5.96 2.21 -2.42
N THR A 148 5.10 1.34 -1.88
CA THR A 148 5.49 -0.02 -1.49
C THR A 148 6.10 -0.77 -2.66
N ALA A 149 5.44 -0.79 -3.82
CA ALA A 149 5.96 -1.46 -5.01
C ALA A 149 7.28 -0.83 -5.50
N TYR A 150 7.33 0.50 -5.59
CA TYR A 150 8.49 1.23 -6.08
C TYR A 150 9.72 1.00 -5.20
N GLN A 151 9.55 1.16 -3.89
CA GLN A 151 10.64 1.00 -2.93
C GLN A 151 11.10 -0.46 -2.81
N ALA A 152 10.18 -1.42 -2.83
CA ALA A 152 10.54 -2.84 -2.80
C ALA A 152 11.39 -3.29 -3.99
N LEU A 153 11.26 -2.61 -5.14
CA LEU A 153 11.94 -3.00 -6.37
C LEU A 153 13.21 -2.18 -6.66
N PHE A 154 13.24 -0.88 -6.35
CA PHE A 154 14.23 0.02 -6.95
C PHE A 154 15.00 0.89 -5.96
N THR A 155 14.49 1.14 -4.77
CA THR A 155 15.18 2.07 -3.87
C THR A 155 15.95 1.34 -2.79
N GLY A 156 17.27 1.40 -2.85
CA GLY A 156 18.13 1.02 -1.74
C GLY A 156 17.97 1.90 -0.49
N CYS A 157 17.09 2.92 -0.52
CA CYS A 157 16.78 3.80 0.60
C CYS A 157 15.81 3.18 1.60
N ALA A 158 14.95 2.26 1.15
CA ALA A 158 14.10 1.51 2.05
C ALA A 158 14.95 0.43 2.72
N THR A 159 14.94 0.42 4.01
CA THR A 159 15.60 -0.62 4.80
C THR A 159 14.55 -1.60 5.28
N SER A 160 14.87 -2.90 5.20
CA SER A 160 14.10 -3.89 5.96
C SER A 160 14.12 -3.53 7.45
N PHE A 161 13.25 -4.11 8.25
CA PHE A 161 13.32 -3.96 9.72
C PHE A 161 14.72 -4.27 10.30
N ALA A 162 15.50 -5.12 9.63
CA ALA A 162 16.88 -5.44 10.00
C ALA A 162 17.90 -4.40 9.52
N GLY A 163 17.47 -3.29 8.90
CA GLY A 163 18.38 -2.27 8.36
C GLY A 163 19.12 -2.69 7.09
N THR A 164 18.73 -3.81 6.48
CA THR A 164 19.36 -4.30 5.24
C THR A 164 18.77 -3.57 4.04
N PRO A 165 19.58 -2.97 3.15
CA PRO A 165 19.06 -2.35 1.92
C PRO A 165 18.27 -3.36 1.09
N LEU A 166 17.16 -2.91 0.51
CA LEU A 166 16.41 -3.71 -0.46
C LEU A 166 17.21 -3.80 -1.76
N GLY A 167 17.00 -4.89 -2.53
CA GLY A 167 17.61 -5.07 -3.82
C GLY A 167 17.19 -3.97 -4.80
N GLN A 168 18.07 -3.69 -5.77
CA GLN A 168 17.76 -2.80 -6.87
C GLN A 168 17.67 -3.64 -8.14
N LEU A 169 16.44 -3.82 -8.64
CA LEU A 169 16.24 -4.51 -9.90
C LEU A 169 16.66 -3.63 -11.08
N THR A 170 17.33 -4.24 -12.02
CA THR A 170 17.80 -3.62 -13.27
C THR A 170 17.32 -4.40 -14.48
N SER A 171 17.40 -3.79 -15.66
CA SER A 171 17.01 -4.43 -16.92
C SER A 171 17.68 -5.79 -17.13
N GLY A 172 16.92 -6.74 -17.63
CA GLY A 172 17.35 -8.12 -17.89
C GLY A 172 17.23 -9.08 -16.70
N GLN A 173 16.95 -8.57 -15.49
CA GLN A 173 16.70 -9.39 -14.31
C GLN A 173 15.29 -9.99 -14.30
N LYS A 174 15.05 -10.97 -13.42
CA LYS A 174 13.81 -11.72 -13.29
C LYS A 174 13.17 -11.47 -11.93
N LEU A 175 11.91 -11.07 -11.94
CA LEU A 175 11.09 -10.85 -10.75
C LEU A 175 9.94 -11.86 -10.72
N LEU A 176 9.76 -12.53 -9.58
CA LEU A 176 8.53 -13.25 -9.26
C LEU A 176 7.71 -12.43 -8.27
N ILE A 177 6.41 -12.22 -8.58
CA ILE A 177 5.47 -11.55 -7.67
C ILE A 177 4.45 -12.56 -7.17
N LEU A 178 4.46 -12.83 -5.87
CA LEU A 178 3.42 -13.57 -5.20
C LEU A 178 2.27 -12.61 -4.87
N GLY A 179 1.10 -12.84 -5.47
CA GLY A 179 -0.04 -11.95 -5.37
C GLY A 179 -0.08 -10.84 -6.42
N GLY A 180 0.10 -11.17 -7.70
CA GLY A 180 0.09 -10.20 -8.82
C GLY A 180 -1.20 -9.39 -8.94
N SER A 181 -2.35 -9.89 -8.46
CA SER A 181 -3.63 -9.19 -8.50
C SER A 181 -3.86 -8.20 -7.32
N THR A 182 -2.99 -8.16 -6.32
CA THR A 182 -3.03 -7.13 -5.27
C THR A 182 -2.71 -5.75 -5.86
N ALA A 183 -3.09 -4.67 -5.19
CA ALA A 183 -2.73 -3.32 -5.66
C ALA A 183 -1.21 -3.16 -5.79
N VAL A 184 -0.43 -3.61 -4.80
CA VAL A 184 1.04 -3.59 -4.85
C VAL A 184 1.56 -4.43 -6.02
N GLY A 185 1.02 -5.65 -6.23
CA GLY A 185 1.41 -6.52 -7.33
C GLY A 185 1.19 -5.87 -8.70
N GLN A 186 0.05 -5.21 -8.88
CA GLN A 186 -0.28 -4.53 -10.14
C GLN A 186 0.64 -3.32 -10.42
N TYR A 187 1.03 -2.56 -9.41
CA TYR A 187 2.06 -1.52 -9.55
C TYR A 187 3.43 -2.14 -9.85
N ALA A 188 3.82 -3.17 -9.12
CA ALA A 188 5.10 -3.85 -9.30
C ALA A 188 5.28 -4.41 -10.71
N ILE A 189 4.23 -5.01 -11.31
CA ILE A 189 4.25 -5.48 -12.70
C ILE A 189 4.60 -4.34 -13.66
N GLN A 190 3.90 -3.21 -13.57
CA GLN A 190 4.08 -2.10 -14.48
C GLN A 190 5.45 -1.43 -14.32
N LEU A 191 5.87 -1.21 -13.07
CA LEU A 191 7.16 -0.63 -12.73
C LEU A 191 8.32 -1.51 -13.22
N ALA A 192 8.27 -2.82 -12.96
CA ALA A 192 9.28 -3.78 -13.39
C ALA A 192 9.34 -3.88 -14.92
N LYS A 193 8.18 -3.96 -15.60
CA LYS A 193 8.13 -3.92 -17.07
C LYS A 193 8.80 -2.68 -17.64
N ASN A 194 8.49 -1.50 -17.07
CA ASN A 194 9.09 -0.25 -17.52
C ASN A 194 10.60 -0.21 -17.34
N ALA A 195 11.12 -0.90 -16.31
CA ALA A 195 12.56 -1.04 -16.06
C ALA A 195 13.25 -2.14 -16.89
N GLY A 196 12.51 -2.85 -17.76
CA GLY A 196 13.06 -3.95 -18.58
C GLY A 196 13.32 -5.24 -17.79
N VAL A 197 12.64 -5.43 -16.65
CA VAL A 197 12.68 -6.64 -15.84
C VAL A 197 11.66 -7.66 -16.35
N SER A 198 12.03 -8.93 -16.41
CA SER A 198 11.10 -10.02 -16.76
C SER A 198 10.25 -10.39 -15.57
N VAL A 199 8.92 -10.35 -15.70
CA VAL A 199 7.97 -10.49 -14.60
C VAL A 199 7.14 -11.76 -14.73
N THR A 200 7.24 -12.65 -13.74
CA THR A 200 6.31 -13.77 -13.53
C THR A 200 5.45 -13.47 -12.30
N VAL A 201 4.15 -13.78 -12.36
CA VAL A 201 3.24 -13.49 -11.23
C VAL A 201 2.37 -14.70 -10.88
N THR A 202 2.02 -14.83 -9.59
CA THR A 202 0.96 -15.74 -9.17
C THR A 202 -0.37 -15.01 -9.08
N CYS A 203 -1.47 -15.65 -9.49
CA CYS A 203 -2.83 -15.16 -9.37
C CYS A 203 -3.83 -16.30 -9.18
N SER A 204 -5.08 -15.98 -8.85
CA SER A 204 -6.17 -16.96 -8.89
C SER A 204 -6.78 -17.04 -10.29
N ALA A 205 -7.47 -18.15 -10.60
CA ALA A 205 -8.18 -18.38 -11.87
C ALA A 205 -9.49 -17.57 -12.00
N ALA A 206 -9.71 -16.53 -11.19
CA ALA A 206 -10.95 -15.79 -11.20
C ALA A 206 -11.06 -14.89 -12.44
N THR A 207 -12.32 -14.65 -12.86
CA THR A 207 -12.69 -13.75 -13.95
C THR A 207 -13.16 -12.42 -13.37
N MET A 208 -12.81 -11.31 -14.01
CA MET A 208 -13.27 -9.97 -13.68
C MET A 208 -14.71 -9.73 -14.13
N ALA A 209 -15.33 -8.65 -13.67
CA ALA A 209 -16.72 -8.33 -13.99
C ALA A 209 -16.99 -8.11 -15.49
N ASP A 210 -15.98 -7.70 -16.25
CA ASP A 210 -16.02 -7.52 -17.70
C ASP A 210 -15.80 -8.82 -18.51
N GLY A 211 -15.61 -9.96 -17.84
CA GLY A 211 -15.32 -11.25 -18.45
C GLY A 211 -13.84 -11.53 -18.73
N THR A 212 -12.94 -10.58 -18.48
CA THR A 212 -11.50 -10.78 -18.64
C THR A 212 -10.97 -11.68 -17.52
N SER A 213 -10.12 -12.67 -17.83
CA SER A 213 -9.45 -13.45 -16.81
C SER A 213 -8.42 -12.58 -16.07
N LYS A 214 -8.22 -12.82 -14.75
CA LYS A 214 -7.16 -12.14 -14.00
C LYS A 214 -5.79 -12.32 -14.64
N ALA A 215 -5.51 -13.51 -15.17
CA ALA A 215 -4.27 -13.81 -15.85
C ALA A 215 -4.03 -12.93 -17.07
N ASP A 216 -5.05 -12.78 -17.93
CA ASP A 216 -4.94 -11.94 -19.12
C ASP A 216 -4.82 -10.46 -18.77
N TYR A 217 -5.57 -9.99 -17.79
CA TYR A 217 -5.42 -8.62 -17.29
C TYR A 217 -3.99 -8.33 -16.79
N LEU A 218 -3.39 -9.23 -16.00
CA LEU A 218 -2.04 -9.05 -15.50
C LEU A 218 -0.98 -9.09 -16.62
N LYS A 219 -1.20 -9.89 -17.68
CA LYS A 219 -0.37 -9.85 -18.89
C LYS A 219 -0.51 -8.52 -19.62
N GLN A 220 -1.72 -7.95 -19.73
CA GLN A 220 -1.92 -6.62 -20.30
C GLN A 220 -1.19 -5.53 -19.52
N LEU A 221 -1.09 -5.65 -18.18
CA LEU A 221 -0.27 -4.75 -17.34
C LEU A 221 1.22 -4.92 -17.60
N GLY A 222 1.67 -6.09 -18.07
CA GLY A 222 3.07 -6.32 -18.43
C GLY A 222 3.71 -7.56 -17.87
N ALA A 223 2.97 -8.43 -17.18
CA ALA A 223 3.51 -9.72 -16.77
C ALA A 223 3.86 -10.58 -17.99
N ASN A 224 5.06 -11.15 -18.00
CA ASN A 224 5.49 -12.07 -19.05
C ASN A 224 4.83 -13.44 -18.90
N GLU A 225 4.57 -13.85 -17.63
CA GLU A 225 4.00 -15.14 -17.32
C GLU A 225 3.07 -15.02 -16.09
N THR A 226 2.00 -15.80 -16.07
CA THR A 226 1.04 -15.88 -14.97
C THR A 226 0.88 -17.32 -14.53
N ILE A 227 0.93 -17.59 -13.25
CA ILE A 227 0.77 -18.91 -12.64
C ILE A 227 -0.51 -18.92 -11.78
N CYS A 228 -1.45 -19.80 -12.08
CA CYS A 228 -2.61 -20.00 -11.22
C CYS A 228 -2.24 -20.88 -10.02
N TYR A 229 -2.02 -20.26 -8.85
CA TYR A 229 -1.58 -20.96 -7.64
C TYR A 229 -2.63 -21.93 -7.07
N LYS A 230 -3.89 -21.85 -7.53
CA LYS A 230 -4.95 -22.80 -7.14
C LYS A 230 -4.96 -24.07 -7.98
N GLU A 231 -4.27 -24.06 -9.11
CA GLU A 231 -4.23 -25.19 -10.05
C GLU A 231 -2.90 -25.94 -10.00
N VAL A 232 -1.81 -25.19 -9.75
CA VAL A 232 -0.46 -25.75 -9.72
C VAL A 232 0.36 -25.14 -8.59
N ASP A 233 1.28 -25.92 -8.03
CA ASP A 233 2.29 -25.38 -7.11
C ASP A 233 3.32 -24.56 -7.90
N TRP A 234 3.30 -23.26 -7.67
CA TRP A 234 4.15 -22.30 -8.38
C TRP A 234 5.65 -22.63 -8.23
N ALA A 235 6.07 -23.11 -7.06
CA ALA A 235 7.46 -23.42 -6.80
C ALA A 235 7.95 -24.62 -7.61
N THR A 236 7.11 -25.64 -7.79
CA THR A 236 7.41 -26.78 -8.64
C THR A 236 7.53 -26.38 -10.11
N VAL A 237 6.60 -25.53 -10.60
CA VAL A 237 6.61 -25.06 -12.00
C VAL A 237 7.81 -24.15 -12.29
N LEU A 238 8.24 -23.36 -11.30
CA LEU A 238 9.31 -22.38 -11.43
C LEU A 238 10.67 -22.85 -10.91
N ALA A 239 10.80 -24.13 -10.50
CA ALA A 239 12.03 -24.68 -9.96
C ALA A 239 13.23 -24.47 -10.90
N GLY A 240 14.35 -23.97 -10.35
CA GLY A 240 15.59 -23.76 -11.08
C GLY A 240 15.56 -22.62 -12.12
N ARG A 241 14.55 -21.75 -12.09
CA ARG A 241 14.49 -20.61 -13.01
C ARG A 241 15.37 -19.42 -12.59
N ASP A 242 15.95 -19.44 -11.39
CA ASP A 242 16.93 -18.47 -10.91
C ASP A 242 16.43 -17.03 -10.96
N PHE A 243 15.32 -16.74 -10.25
CA PHE A 243 14.83 -15.39 -10.09
C PHE A 243 15.82 -14.55 -9.27
N ASP A 244 15.95 -13.28 -9.62
CA ASP A 244 16.77 -12.31 -8.88
C ASP A 244 16.10 -11.87 -7.60
N GLN A 245 14.76 -11.68 -7.65
CA GLN A 245 13.95 -11.28 -6.51
C GLN A 245 12.57 -11.94 -6.56
N ILE A 246 12.05 -12.25 -5.37
CA ILE A 246 10.62 -12.48 -5.12
C ILE A 246 10.08 -11.26 -4.37
N LEU A 247 8.97 -10.69 -4.84
CA LEU A 247 8.15 -9.76 -4.08
C LEU A 247 6.92 -10.52 -3.56
N ASP A 248 6.85 -10.70 -2.25
CA ASP A 248 5.74 -11.37 -1.58
C ASP A 248 4.74 -10.36 -1.00
N ALA A 249 3.57 -10.27 -1.63
CA ALA A 249 2.44 -9.46 -1.19
C ALA A 249 1.31 -10.30 -0.55
N VAL A 250 1.57 -11.58 -0.21
CA VAL A 250 0.61 -12.53 0.36
C VAL A 250 0.94 -12.85 1.82
N GLY A 251 2.21 -13.15 2.12
CA GLY A 251 2.71 -13.36 3.48
C GLY A 251 2.65 -14.80 3.98
N SER A 252 2.65 -15.79 3.10
CA SER A 252 2.63 -17.21 3.49
C SER A 252 4.01 -17.68 3.96
N GLU A 253 4.09 -18.30 5.14
CA GLU A 253 5.32 -18.97 5.62
C GLU A 253 5.73 -20.14 4.71
N GLU A 254 4.73 -20.83 4.14
CA GLU A 254 4.96 -21.92 3.19
C GLU A 254 5.65 -21.41 1.91
N ASP A 255 5.30 -20.20 1.44
CA ASP A 255 5.92 -19.59 0.27
C ASP A 255 7.40 -19.26 0.51
N TRP A 256 7.74 -18.79 1.73
CA TRP A 256 9.15 -18.60 2.10
C TRP A 256 9.95 -19.89 2.03
N ALA A 257 9.41 -20.98 2.57
CA ALA A 257 10.11 -22.28 2.57
C ALA A 257 10.40 -22.81 1.15
N LYS A 258 9.61 -22.43 0.15
CA LYS A 258 9.77 -22.79 -1.26
C LYS A 258 10.77 -21.89 -2.01
N ALA A 259 11.02 -20.68 -1.53
CA ALA A 259 11.81 -19.66 -2.21
C ALA A 259 13.24 -20.11 -2.62
N PRO A 260 14.01 -20.87 -1.81
CA PRO A 260 15.35 -21.32 -2.18
C PRO A 260 15.42 -22.19 -3.45
N GLY A 261 14.31 -22.84 -3.84
CA GLY A 261 14.22 -23.65 -5.06
C GLY A 261 14.01 -22.84 -6.34
N VAL A 262 13.66 -21.56 -6.21
CA VAL A 262 13.26 -20.68 -7.34
C VAL A 262 14.17 -19.48 -7.48
N LEU A 263 14.73 -18.97 -6.38
CA LEU A 263 15.68 -17.87 -6.36
C LEU A 263 17.09 -18.33 -6.71
N LYS A 264 17.85 -17.47 -7.37
CA LYS A 264 19.29 -17.66 -7.50
C LYS A 264 19.99 -17.57 -6.14
N ALA A 265 21.19 -18.12 -6.03
CA ALA A 265 21.99 -17.97 -4.81
C ALA A 265 22.23 -16.47 -4.51
N GLY A 266 21.92 -16.06 -3.28
CA GLY A 266 21.99 -14.66 -2.84
C GLY A 266 20.87 -13.77 -3.37
N GLY A 267 19.84 -14.34 -3.99
CA GLY A 267 18.62 -13.63 -4.41
C GLY A 267 17.80 -13.13 -3.20
N ASP A 268 16.96 -12.16 -3.45
CA ASP A 268 16.19 -11.48 -2.41
C ASP A 268 14.73 -11.98 -2.34
N TYR A 269 14.27 -12.37 -1.16
CA TYR A 269 12.85 -12.54 -0.85
C TYR A 269 12.38 -11.31 -0.05
N VAL A 270 11.65 -10.42 -0.70
CA VAL A 270 11.13 -9.21 -0.08
C VAL A 270 9.65 -9.41 0.22
N THR A 271 9.28 -9.41 1.50
CA THR A 271 7.88 -9.53 1.91
C THR A 271 7.36 -8.27 2.56
N ILE A 272 6.10 -7.94 2.25
CA ILE A 272 5.34 -6.84 2.85
C ILE A 272 4.20 -7.36 3.74
N ALA A 273 4.09 -8.67 3.91
CA ALA A 273 2.94 -9.29 4.56
C ALA A 273 3.30 -10.39 5.57
N ASN A 274 4.51 -10.95 5.52
CA ASN A 274 5.00 -11.94 6.48
C ASN A 274 5.97 -11.28 7.48
N PHE A 275 5.52 -11.11 8.71
CA PHE A 275 6.28 -10.49 9.80
C PHE A 275 6.73 -11.48 10.87
N THR A 276 6.38 -12.76 10.72
CA THR A 276 6.58 -13.80 11.73
C THR A 276 7.72 -14.75 11.41
N THR A 277 7.95 -15.04 10.12
CA THR A 277 9.01 -15.95 9.70
C THR A 277 10.39 -15.43 10.06
N GLN A 278 11.18 -16.27 10.68
CA GLN A 278 12.58 -15.98 11.01
C GLN A 278 13.49 -16.71 10.01
N PRO A 279 14.38 -15.97 9.29
CA PRO A 279 15.33 -16.60 8.39
C PRO A 279 16.37 -17.40 9.18
N SER A 280 16.84 -18.53 8.59
CA SER A 280 17.98 -19.28 9.11
C SER A 280 19.30 -18.62 8.68
N ALA A 281 20.34 -18.76 9.50
CA ALA A 281 21.69 -18.30 9.14
C ALA A 281 22.27 -19.00 7.90
N ASP A 282 21.78 -20.22 7.59
CA ASP A 282 22.22 -21.04 6.46
C ASP A 282 21.37 -20.82 5.20
N ASP A 283 20.44 -19.86 5.20
CA ASP A 283 19.59 -19.58 4.07
C ASP A 283 20.42 -19.12 2.86
N LYS A 284 20.25 -19.80 1.73
CA LYS A 284 20.92 -19.47 0.46
C LYS A 284 20.40 -18.19 -0.17
N VAL A 285 19.27 -17.67 0.32
CA VAL A 285 18.56 -16.49 -0.15
C VAL A 285 18.41 -15.50 0.99
N LYS A 286 18.19 -14.23 0.65
CA LYS A 286 18.07 -13.15 1.65
C LYS A 286 16.60 -12.82 1.91
N PHE A 287 16.15 -13.13 3.10
CA PHE A 287 14.80 -12.76 3.56
C PHE A 287 14.78 -11.33 4.10
N LYS A 288 13.87 -10.51 3.58
CA LYS A 288 13.76 -9.09 3.92
C LYS A 288 12.30 -8.74 4.17
N VAL A 289 11.98 -8.44 5.43
CA VAL A 289 10.69 -7.85 5.79
C VAL A 289 10.75 -6.34 5.53
N PHE A 290 9.79 -5.82 4.81
CA PHE A 290 9.78 -4.44 4.37
C PHE A 290 8.50 -3.70 4.79
N LEU A 291 8.68 -2.51 5.35
CA LEU A 291 7.65 -1.48 5.45
C LEU A 291 8.09 -0.26 4.66
N LEU A 292 7.18 0.32 3.90
CA LEU A 292 7.46 1.54 3.15
C LEU A 292 7.84 2.69 4.09
N LYS A 293 8.66 3.59 3.58
CA LYS A 293 8.90 4.91 4.15
C LYS A 293 8.16 5.94 3.31
N THR A 294 7.30 6.72 3.92
CA THR A 294 6.59 7.78 3.20
C THR A 294 7.58 8.88 2.79
N MET A 295 7.75 9.10 1.49
CA MET A 295 8.67 10.06 0.91
C MET A 295 8.02 10.78 -0.26
N ALA A 296 7.92 12.11 -0.19
CA ALA A 296 7.38 12.91 -1.29
C ALA A 296 8.20 12.73 -2.59
N SER A 297 9.53 12.63 -2.49
CA SER A 297 10.39 12.45 -3.66
C SER A 297 10.10 11.20 -4.48
N ASP A 298 9.81 10.07 -3.82
CA ASP A 298 9.43 8.84 -4.49
C ASP A 298 8.01 8.94 -5.07
N LEU A 299 7.11 9.60 -4.33
CA LEU A 299 5.74 9.82 -4.78
C LEU A 299 5.68 10.77 -5.98
N ASP A 300 6.52 11.81 -6.03
CA ASP A 300 6.68 12.71 -7.19
C ASP A 300 7.09 11.95 -8.45
N VAL A 301 8.00 10.96 -8.32
CA VAL A 301 8.37 10.06 -9.43
C VAL A 301 7.15 9.30 -9.93
N LEU A 302 6.36 8.73 -9.02
CA LEU A 302 5.17 7.94 -9.37
C LEU A 302 4.08 8.82 -10.00
N VAL A 303 3.82 10.01 -9.46
CA VAL A 303 2.90 11.00 -10.07
C VAL A 303 3.34 11.30 -11.50
N GLY A 304 4.62 11.62 -11.71
CA GLY A 304 5.15 11.89 -13.04
C GLY A 304 5.07 10.69 -14.01
N MET A 305 5.14 9.45 -13.51
CA MET A 305 4.93 8.24 -14.33
C MET A 305 3.46 8.08 -14.74
N VAL A 306 2.52 8.41 -13.85
CA VAL A 306 1.08 8.37 -14.16
C VAL A 306 0.74 9.46 -15.18
N GLU A 307 1.23 10.69 -15.01
CA GLU A 307 1.04 11.81 -15.96
C GLU A 307 1.53 11.48 -17.37
N LYS A 308 2.65 10.74 -17.47
CA LYS A 308 3.21 10.28 -18.74
C LYS A 308 2.50 9.04 -19.32
N GLY A 309 1.48 8.50 -18.62
CA GLY A 309 0.77 7.29 -19.04
C GLY A 309 1.58 6.00 -18.94
N VAL A 310 2.74 6.03 -18.26
CA VAL A 310 3.62 4.88 -18.05
C VAL A 310 3.10 3.98 -16.94
N LEU A 311 2.46 4.58 -15.93
CA LEU A 311 1.88 3.89 -14.78
C LEU A 311 0.36 4.15 -14.74
N LYS A 312 -0.43 3.09 -14.58
CA LYS A 312 -1.88 3.16 -14.38
C LYS A 312 -2.23 2.83 -12.95
N VAL A 313 -3.08 3.64 -12.33
CA VAL A 313 -3.60 3.38 -10.99
C VAL A 313 -4.75 2.38 -11.09
N PRO A 314 -4.65 1.19 -10.46
CA PRO A 314 -5.70 0.19 -10.52
C PRO A 314 -6.81 0.53 -9.53
N ILE A 315 -7.93 1.06 -9.99
CA ILE A 315 -9.11 1.36 -9.17
C ILE A 315 -10.15 0.26 -9.39
N ASP A 316 -10.60 -0.37 -8.30
CA ASP A 316 -11.67 -1.38 -8.30
C ASP A 316 -13.04 -0.70 -8.16
N HIS A 317 -13.20 0.16 -7.13
CA HIS A 317 -14.49 0.79 -6.84
C HIS A 317 -14.34 2.10 -6.09
N VAL A 318 -15.30 3.01 -6.30
CA VAL A 318 -15.43 4.28 -5.58
C VAL A 318 -16.72 4.26 -4.76
N TYR A 319 -16.61 4.37 -3.45
CA TYR A 319 -17.71 4.38 -2.49
C TYR A 319 -18.08 5.80 -2.09
N ASP A 320 -19.34 6.02 -1.76
CA ASP A 320 -19.73 7.21 -1.01
C ASP A 320 -19.21 7.14 0.44
N PHE A 321 -19.02 8.27 1.08
CA PHE A 321 -18.48 8.36 2.45
C PHE A 321 -19.26 7.54 3.48
N LYS A 322 -20.58 7.53 3.37
CA LYS A 322 -21.47 6.74 4.25
C LYS A 322 -21.23 5.23 4.14
N ASP A 323 -20.72 4.77 3.00
CA ASP A 323 -20.48 3.37 2.67
C ASP A 323 -19.02 2.95 2.94
N ALA A 324 -18.21 3.79 3.59
CA ALA A 324 -16.83 3.47 3.98
C ALA A 324 -16.67 2.14 4.76
N PRO A 325 -17.60 1.78 5.68
CA PRO A 325 -17.56 0.46 6.31
C PRO A 325 -17.63 -0.71 5.32
N ALA A 326 -18.40 -0.58 4.23
CA ALA A 326 -18.48 -1.61 3.19
C ALA A 326 -17.17 -1.71 2.38
N ALA A 327 -16.50 -0.58 2.11
CA ALA A 327 -15.19 -0.56 1.47
C ALA A 327 -14.13 -1.28 2.33
N LEU A 328 -14.11 -1.02 3.64
CA LEU A 328 -13.22 -1.69 4.59
C LEU A 328 -13.51 -3.19 4.69
N ALA A 329 -14.79 -3.59 4.74
CA ALA A 329 -15.20 -4.99 4.75
C ALA A 329 -14.75 -5.73 3.48
N LYS A 330 -14.94 -5.14 2.29
CA LYS A 330 -14.46 -5.72 1.03
C LYS A 330 -12.93 -5.86 1.00
N SER A 331 -12.20 -4.89 1.57
CA SER A 331 -10.74 -4.97 1.72
C SER A 331 -10.33 -6.09 2.69
N PHE A 332 -11.06 -6.26 3.77
CA PHE A 332 -10.82 -7.32 4.76
C PHE A 332 -10.98 -8.73 4.13
N GLU A 333 -12.00 -8.90 3.29
CA GLU A 333 -12.27 -10.16 2.57
C GLU A 333 -11.27 -10.44 1.45
N LEU A 334 -10.34 -9.50 1.16
CA LEU A 334 -9.40 -9.55 0.03
C LEU A 334 -10.11 -9.77 -1.32
N ALA A 335 -11.33 -9.25 -1.43
CA ALA A 335 -12.22 -9.44 -2.59
C ALA A 335 -12.05 -8.38 -3.69
N ASN A 336 -11.17 -7.41 -3.48
CA ASN A 336 -10.90 -6.33 -4.44
C ASN A 336 -9.75 -6.67 -5.39
N MET A 337 -9.81 -6.07 -6.57
CA MET A 337 -8.76 -6.13 -7.58
C MET A 337 -8.28 -4.72 -7.94
N GLY A 338 -7.48 -4.14 -7.07
CA GLY A 338 -7.05 -2.74 -7.13
C GLY A 338 -7.49 -1.95 -5.89
N LYS A 339 -7.50 -0.64 -5.99
CA LYS A 339 -7.78 0.28 -4.89
C LYS A 339 -9.29 0.50 -4.70
N LEU A 340 -9.71 0.48 -3.46
CA LEU A 340 -11.05 0.89 -3.04
C LEU A 340 -10.99 2.33 -2.56
N LEU A 341 -11.71 3.20 -3.23
CA LEU A 341 -11.72 4.63 -2.93
C LEU A 341 -13.00 5.01 -2.18
N VAL A 342 -12.89 6.04 -1.35
CA VAL A 342 -14.05 6.62 -0.65
C VAL A 342 -14.07 8.13 -0.90
N LYS A 343 -15.19 8.62 -1.44
CA LYS A 343 -15.40 10.04 -1.73
C LYS A 343 -15.84 10.77 -0.47
N VAL A 344 -15.02 11.72 -0.03
CA VAL A 344 -15.28 12.50 1.19
C VAL A 344 -16.17 13.70 0.88
N PRO A 345 -17.26 13.97 1.65
CA PRO A 345 -18.13 15.12 1.41
C PRO A 345 -17.41 16.43 1.72
N GLN A 346 -17.67 17.45 0.89
CA GLN A 346 -17.01 18.76 0.94
C GLN A 346 -17.74 19.76 1.85
#